data_2a3cd455ed7de366394c7534f7434e8b
#
_entry.id   2a3cd455ed7de366394c7534f7434e8b
#
_cell.length_a   1.000
_cell.length_b   1.000
_cell.length_c   1.000
_cell.angle_alpha   90.00
_cell.angle_beta   90.00
_cell.angle_gamma   90.00
#
_symmetry.space_group_name_H-M   'P 1'
#
loop_
_entity.id
_entity.type
_entity.pdbx_description
1 polymer ?
#
loop_
_entity_poly.entity_id
_entity_poly.type
_entity_poly.pdbx_seq_one_letter_code
_entity_poly.pdbx_strand_id
1 'polypeptide(L)'
;MRIQYIVSCRYDTNDVNVRFMTLLEEHICKYDNIEMVDKAPDLVHICGDWDIHTIRQIKKVIHSETPVIFTSHSGLSFFSSKTRQHQKIMIKKIVRYVSAVHVFGPLEKEMTQSLCPHNKIYVISNPSVSTTTDINKTILKMTEMYNSVISNHDTWKKERIKNKIKVLYSKEDNISAICSRFLYIRYLLNKGYIPIETLKDTASMMTTHQYDEDEMEKLIKKLEIYDFVSSLLYVMHEKANLTEGFMPIQSANNRLSETILNRIIQS
;
A
#
# COMPACT_ATOMS: atom_id res chain seq x y z
N MET A 1 -7.67 -13.15 10.24
CA MET A 1 -7.52 -11.90 9.48
C MET A 1 -8.10 -10.77 10.30
N ARG A 2 -7.29 -9.73 10.56
CA ARG A 2 -7.65 -8.59 11.41
C ARG A 2 -7.99 -7.40 10.52
N ILE A 3 -9.21 -6.89 10.60
CA ILE A 3 -9.70 -5.82 9.73
C ILE A 3 -10.05 -4.60 10.57
N GLN A 4 -9.66 -3.42 10.09
CA GLN A 4 -10.14 -2.15 10.62
C GLN A 4 -11.08 -1.50 9.61
N TYR A 5 -12.30 -1.16 10.05
CA TYR A 5 -13.22 -0.33 9.29
C TYR A 5 -13.11 1.13 9.69
N ILE A 6 -13.05 2.01 8.71
CA ILE A 6 -13.08 3.46 8.92
C ILE A 6 -14.18 4.04 8.05
N VAL A 7 -15.22 4.58 8.70
CA VAL A 7 -16.30 5.29 8.03
C VAL A 7 -16.12 6.79 8.25
N SER A 8 -16.27 7.58 7.22
CA SER A 8 -16.18 9.04 7.36
C SER A 8 -17.32 9.58 8.22
N CYS A 9 -16.97 10.28 9.30
CA CYS A 9 -17.92 10.79 10.32
C CYS A 9 -18.91 11.86 9.84
N ARG A 10 -19.00 12.13 8.53
CA ARG A 10 -19.91 13.13 7.96
C ARG A 10 -21.29 12.60 7.59
N TYR A 11 -21.48 11.28 7.71
CA TYR A 11 -22.69 10.64 7.24
C TYR A 11 -23.63 10.33 8.39
N ASP A 12 -24.93 10.51 8.12
CA ASP A 12 -26.00 10.05 8.99
C ASP A 12 -25.97 8.52 9.06
N THR A 13 -26.29 7.97 10.23
CA THR A 13 -26.46 6.52 10.43
C THR A 13 -27.52 5.91 9.51
N ASN A 14 -28.43 6.74 8.97
CA ASN A 14 -29.44 6.34 7.99
C ASN A 14 -28.93 6.24 6.56
N ASP A 15 -27.69 6.67 6.29
CA ASP A 15 -27.12 6.58 4.95
C ASP A 15 -26.93 5.12 4.52
N VAL A 16 -27.27 4.84 3.26
CA VAL A 16 -27.25 3.49 2.68
C VAL A 16 -25.87 2.84 2.74
N ASN A 17 -24.82 3.62 2.61
CA ASN A 17 -23.47 3.08 2.60
C ASN A 17 -22.91 2.92 4.02
N VAL A 18 -23.35 3.75 4.97
CA VAL A 18 -23.09 3.54 6.40
C VAL A 18 -23.77 2.25 6.83
N ARG A 19 -25.05 2.04 6.45
CA ARG A 19 -25.76 0.79 6.71
C ARG A 19 -25.06 -0.42 6.10
N PHE A 20 -24.51 -0.29 4.90
CA PHE A 20 -23.72 -1.35 4.28
C PHE A 20 -22.50 -1.73 5.12
N MET A 21 -21.75 -0.75 5.62
CA MET A 21 -20.59 -1.03 6.46
C MET A 21 -20.98 -1.65 7.80
N THR A 22 -22.06 -1.19 8.41
CA THR A 22 -22.61 -1.79 9.64
C THR A 22 -23.05 -3.24 9.41
N LEU A 23 -23.77 -3.51 8.32
CA LEU A 23 -24.14 -4.88 7.92
C LEU A 23 -22.93 -5.78 7.68
N LEU A 24 -21.90 -5.25 7.04
CA LEU A 24 -20.65 -6.00 6.87
C LEU A 24 -20.02 -6.33 8.21
N GLU A 25 -19.90 -5.36 9.11
CA GLU A 25 -19.32 -5.55 10.43
C GLU A 25 -20.08 -6.62 11.23
N GLU A 26 -21.42 -6.53 11.27
CA GLU A 26 -22.28 -7.47 12.00
C GLU A 26 -22.21 -8.92 11.48
N HIS A 27 -21.97 -9.09 10.19
CA HIS A 27 -22.06 -10.43 9.57
C HIS A 27 -20.68 -11.02 9.30
N ILE A 28 -19.65 -10.19 9.00
CA ILE A 28 -18.33 -10.70 8.66
C ILE A 28 -17.64 -11.33 9.86
N CYS A 29 -17.91 -10.84 11.07
CA CYS A 29 -17.39 -11.42 12.32
C CYS A 29 -17.93 -12.81 12.63
N LYS A 30 -18.99 -13.25 11.94
CA LYS A 30 -19.55 -14.61 12.06
C LYS A 30 -18.76 -15.63 11.26
N TYR A 31 -17.90 -15.19 10.34
CA TYR A 31 -16.99 -16.07 9.61
C TYR A 31 -15.75 -16.31 10.46
N ASP A 32 -15.43 -17.58 10.66
CA ASP A 32 -14.24 -18.00 11.36
C ASP A 32 -12.99 -17.34 10.77
N ASN A 33 -12.12 -16.85 11.63
CA ASN A 33 -10.86 -16.18 11.31
C ASN A 33 -10.91 -14.71 10.87
N ILE A 34 -12.04 -14.00 11.05
CA ILE A 34 -12.09 -12.54 10.85
C ILE A 34 -12.38 -11.85 12.17
N GLU A 35 -11.51 -10.93 12.56
CA GLU A 35 -11.58 -10.11 13.77
C GLU A 35 -11.59 -8.63 13.40
N MET A 36 -12.53 -7.87 13.97
CA MET A 36 -12.55 -6.42 13.85
C MET A 36 -11.63 -5.82 14.91
N VAL A 37 -10.72 -4.93 14.51
CA VAL A 37 -9.70 -4.36 15.38
C VAL A 37 -9.49 -2.88 15.15
N ASP A 38 -9.13 -2.16 16.22
CA ASP A 38 -8.74 -0.74 16.12
C ASP A 38 -7.24 -0.52 15.95
N LYS A 39 -6.45 -1.55 16.26
CA LYS A 39 -4.98 -1.45 16.25
C LYS A 39 -4.33 -2.62 15.53
N ALA A 40 -3.25 -2.33 14.83
CA ALA A 40 -2.44 -3.29 14.09
C ALA A 40 -3.27 -4.23 13.19
N PRO A 41 -4.12 -3.71 12.29
CA PRO A 41 -4.90 -4.52 11.37
C PRO A 41 -4.02 -5.13 10.27
N ASP A 42 -4.47 -6.25 9.71
CA ASP A 42 -3.89 -6.85 8.50
C ASP A 42 -4.38 -6.11 7.24
N LEU A 43 -5.54 -5.44 7.35
CA LEU A 43 -6.18 -4.69 6.28
C LEU A 43 -7.03 -3.56 6.85
N VAL A 44 -7.00 -2.39 6.20
CA VAL A 44 -7.89 -1.27 6.51
C VAL A 44 -8.89 -1.08 5.37
N HIS A 45 -10.18 -1.04 5.70
CA HIS A 45 -11.24 -0.73 4.74
C HIS A 45 -11.86 0.63 5.07
N ILE A 46 -11.71 1.58 4.16
CA ILE A 46 -12.19 2.96 4.32
C ILE A 46 -13.41 3.17 3.44
N CYS A 47 -14.52 3.58 4.04
CA CYS A 47 -15.71 4.06 3.34
C CYS A 47 -15.75 5.59 3.44
N GLY A 48 -15.75 6.29 2.32
CA GLY A 48 -15.70 7.74 2.31
C GLY A 48 -15.97 8.34 0.93
N ASP A 49 -15.93 9.67 0.85
CA ASP A 49 -16.06 10.39 -0.40
C ASP A 49 -14.72 10.53 -1.14
N TRP A 50 -14.83 10.94 -2.40
CA TRP A 50 -13.68 11.33 -3.22
C TRP A 50 -13.18 12.74 -2.82
N ASP A 51 -12.76 12.91 -1.56
CA ASP A 51 -12.44 14.19 -0.96
C ASP A 51 -11.12 14.22 -0.17
N ILE A 52 -10.79 15.40 0.36
CA ILE A 52 -9.57 15.61 1.14
C ILE A 52 -9.60 14.91 2.51
N HIS A 53 -10.79 14.68 3.08
CA HIS A 53 -10.93 14.01 4.37
C HIS A 53 -10.55 12.54 4.25
N THR A 54 -11.06 11.88 3.22
CA THR A 54 -10.68 10.50 2.86
C THR A 54 -9.17 10.39 2.64
N ILE A 55 -8.56 11.35 1.91
CA ILE A 55 -7.10 11.37 1.73
C ILE A 55 -6.35 11.49 3.06
N ARG A 56 -6.85 12.31 3.98
CA ARG A 56 -6.23 12.47 5.32
C ARG A 56 -6.35 11.18 6.15
N GLN A 57 -7.50 10.49 6.09
CA GLN A 57 -7.69 9.19 6.75
C GLN A 57 -6.74 8.14 6.18
N ILE A 58 -6.69 8.01 4.84
CA ILE A 58 -5.76 7.10 4.16
C ILE A 58 -4.31 7.38 4.59
N LYS A 59 -3.89 8.64 4.61
CA LYS A 59 -2.52 9.01 5.00
C LYS A 59 -2.17 8.62 6.43
N LYS A 60 -3.12 8.61 7.35
CA LYS A 60 -2.87 8.17 8.74
C LYS A 60 -2.54 6.68 8.82
N VAL A 61 -3.13 5.85 7.96
CA VAL A 61 -2.98 4.39 8.02
C VAL A 61 -1.90 3.84 7.10
N ILE A 62 -1.55 4.53 6.01
CA ILE A 62 -0.53 4.03 5.07
C ILE A 62 0.89 3.98 5.64
N HIS A 63 1.16 4.68 6.76
CA HIS A 63 2.49 4.63 7.39
C HIS A 63 2.81 3.26 7.98
N SER A 64 1.82 2.44 8.29
CA SER A 64 1.99 1.06 8.76
C SER A 64 2.21 0.05 7.64
N GLU A 65 2.24 0.49 6.37
CA GLU A 65 2.31 -0.37 5.19
C GLU A 65 1.17 -1.41 5.12
N THR A 66 0.10 -1.20 5.86
CA THR A 66 -1.11 -2.03 5.83
C THR A 66 -1.85 -1.80 4.52
N PRO A 67 -2.33 -2.85 3.83
CA PRO A 67 -3.16 -2.70 2.64
C PRO A 67 -4.44 -1.93 2.96
N VAL A 68 -4.81 -1.02 2.06
CA VAL A 68 -6.02 -0.20 2.20
C VAL A 68 -6.97 -0.47 1.05
N ILE A 69 -8.22 -0.78 1.37
CA ILE A 69 -9.34 -0.80 0.42
C ILE A 69 -10.15 0.47 0.62
N PHE A 70 -10.58 1.05 -0.46
CA PHE A 70 -11.47 2.21 -0.45
C PHE A 70 -12.80 1.86 -1.10
N THR A 71 -13.90 2.15 -0.41
CA THR A 71 -15.26 2.13 -0.96
C THR A 71 -15.76 3.56 -1.08
N SER A 72 -16.20 3.93 -2.27
CA SER A 72 -16.81 5.24 -2.47
C SER A 72 -18.20 5.29 -1.87
N HIS A 73 -18.45 6.31 -1.04
CA HIS A 73 -19.77 6.60 -0.50
C HIS A 73 -20.72 7.13 -1.58
N SER A 74 -20.25 8.07 -2.38
CA SER A 74 -21.01 8.63 -3.50
C SER A 74 -20.55 8.07 -4.82
N GLY A 75 -21.48 7.53 -5.60
CA GLY A 75 -21.21 7.07 -6.96
C GLY A 75 -20.67 8.19 -7.84
N LEU A 76 -19.73 7.88 -8.71
CA LEU A 76 -19.14 8.84 -9.66
C LEU A 76 -20.17 9.41 -10.65
N SER A 77 -21.33 8.76 -10.77
CA SER A 77 -22.42 9.15 -11.68
C SER A 77 -23.11 10.47 -11.31
N PHE A 78 -22.98 10.94 -10.06
CA PHE A 78 -23.66 12.15 -9.58
C PHE A 78 -22.91 13.46 -9.85
N PHE A 79 -21.78 13.43 -10.54
CA PHE A 79 -20.91 14.60 -10.65
C PHE A 79 -21.25 15.47 -11.85
N SER A 80 -21.60 16.73 -11.60
CA SER A 80 -21.77 17.76 -12.63
C SER A 80 -20.45 18.08 -13.34
N SER A 81 -20.54 18.64 -14.57
CA SER A 81 -19.37 18.91 -15.42
C SER A 81 -18.32 19.85 -14.79
N LYS A 82 -18.74 20.79 -13.93
CA LYS A 82 -17.84 21.75 -13.26
C LYS A 82 -17.06 21.14 -12.08
N THR A 83 -17.66 20.19 -11.36
CA THR A 83 -17.02 19.48 -10.25
C THR A 83 -16.04 18.40 -10.72
N ARG A 84 -16.14 17.96 -11.97
CA ARG A 84 -15.36 16.85 -12.54
C ARG A 84 -13.83 17.02 -12.45
N GLN A 85 -13.28 18.23 -12.64
CA GLN A 85 -11.82 18.37 -12.63
C GLN A 85 -11.22 18.22 -11.23
N HIS A 86 -11.79 18.88 -10.23
CA HIS A 86 -11.32 18.75 -8.85
C HIS A 86 -11.45 17.31 -8.36
N GLN A 87 -12.55 16.66 -8.67
CA GLN A 87 -12.80 15.27 -8.31
C GLN A 87 -11.89 14.28 -9.02
N LYS A 88 -11.58 14.48 -10.31
CA LYS A 88 -10.57 13.68 -11.00
C LYS A 88 -9.22 13.73 -10.29
N ILE A 89 -8.84 14.89 -9.75
CA ILE A 89 -7.61 15.04 -8.97
C ILE A 89 -7.70 14.26 -7.66
N MET A 90 -8.84 14.33 -6.95
CA MET A 90 -9.05 13.60 -5.69
C MET A 90 -9.08 12.08 -5.94
N ILE A 91 -9.81 11.62 -6.96
CA ILE A 91 -9.82 10.20 -7.36
C ILE A 91 -8.40 9.71 -7.61
N LYS A 92 -7.63 10.40 -8.47
CA LYS A 92 -6.24 10.03 -8.75
C LYS A 92 -5.37 10.01 -7.50
N LYS A 93 -5.58 10.94 -6.56
CA LYS A 93 -4.84 10.95 -5.28
C LYS A 93 -5.24 9.77 -4.39
N ILE A 94 -6.54 9.49 -4.21
CA ILE A 94 -7.01 8.37 -3.39
C ILE A 94 -6.50 7.06 -3.96
N VAL A 95 -6.77 6.82 -5.24
CA VAL A 95 -6.41 5.57 -5.91
C VAL A 95 -4.89 5.33 -5.91
N ARG A 96 -4.10 6.40 -5.88
CA ARG A 96 -2.64 6.29 -5.75
C ARG A 96 -2.19 5.67 -4.42
N TYR A 97 -2.98 5.80 -3.37
CA TYR A 97 -2.61 5.35 -2.01
C TYR A 97 -3.25 4.02 -1.62
N VAL A 98 -4.35 3.62 -2.27
CA VAL A 98 -5.07 2.41 -1.89
C VAL A 98 -4.61 1.19 -2.70
N SER A 99 -4.70 0.02 -2.09
CA SER A 99 -4.34 -1.27 -2.71
C SER A 99 -5.43 -1.75 -3.66
N ALA A 100 -6.70 -1.41 -3.36
CA ALA A 100 -7.85 -1.73 -4.20
C ALA A 100 -9.00 -0.73 -3.98
N VAL A 101 -9.90 -0.67 -4.95
CA VAL A 101 -11.15 0.10 -4.87
C VAL A 101 -12.32 -0.86 -4.97
N HIS A 102 -13.27 -0.73 -4.06
CA HIS A 102 -14.57 -1.40 -4.12
C HIS A 102 -15.62 -0.41 -4.62
N VAL A 103 -16.46 -0.86 -5.55
CA VAL A 103 -17.59 -0.11 -6.12
C VAL A 103 -18.84 -0.99 -6.17
N PHE A 104 -20.01 -0.38 -6.16
CA PHE A 104 -21.27 -1.11 -6.07
C PHE A 104 -21.83 -1.57 -7.43
N GLY A 105 -21.35 -0.99 -8.53
CA GLY A 105 -21.89 -1.29 -9.86
C GLY A 105 -20.87 -1.25 -11.00
N PRO A 106 -21.21 -1.87 -12.14
CA PRO A 106 -20.33 -1.92 -13.31
C PRO A 106 -20.05 -0.53 -13.91
N LEU A 107 -21.00 0.38 -13.89
CA LEU A 107 -20.80 1.75 -14.38
C LEU A 107 -19.74 2.49 -13.55
N GLU A 108 -19.78 2.37 -12.22
CA GLU A 108 -18.74 2.94 -11.35
C GLU A 108 -17.38 2.33 -11.62
N LYS A 109 -17.32 1.03 -11.90
CA LYS A 109 -16.08 0.35 -12.30
C LYS A 109 -15.50 0.98 -13.55
N GLU A 110 -16.28 1.12 -14.62
CA GLU A 110 -15.83 1.72 -15.88
C GLU A 110 -15.30 3.14 -15.67
N MET A 111 -16.05 3.96 -14.93
CA MET A 111 -15.67 5.34 -14.62
C MET A 111 -14.39 5.41 -13.78
N THR A 112 -14.26 4.56 -12.77
CA THR A 112 -13.06 4.50 -11.93
C THR A 112 -11.87 3.98 -12.73
N GLN A 113 -12.06 2.96 -13.56
CA GLN A 113 -11.02 2.36 -14.38
C GLN A 113 -10.49 3.30 -15.46
N SER A 114 -11.36 4.13 -16.06
CA SER A 114 -10.96 5.16 -17.02
C SER A 114 -10.01 6.21 -16.41
N LEU A 115 -10.14 6.47 -15.11
CA LEU A 115 -9.29 7.42 -14.38
C LEU A 115 -8.04 6.76 -13.80
N CYS A 116 -8.08 5.46 -13.55
CA CYS A 116 -7.07 4.70 -12.82
C CYS A 116 -6.93 3.28 -13.38
N PRO A 117 -6.36 3.13 -14.59
CA PRO A 117 -6.35 1.85 -15.33
C PRO A 117 -5.54 0.73 -14.63
N HIS A 118 -4.65 1.07 -13.72
CA HIS A 118 -3.73 0.12 -13.07
C HIS A 118 -4.20 -0.39 -11.71
N ASN A 119 -5.36 0.05 -11.22
CA ASN A 119 -5.85 -0.37 -9.91
C ASN A 119 -6.77 -1.58 -10.02
N LYS A 120 -6.71 -2.43 -8.98
CA LYS A 120 -7.68 -3.51 -8.80
C LYS A 120 -9.01 -2.90 -8.35
N ILE A 121 -10.06 -3.06 -9.16
CA ILE A 121 -11.40 -2.57 -8.88
C ILE A 121 -12.33 -3.77 -8.76
N TYR A 122 -12.96 -3.89 -7.61
CA TYR A 122 -13.90 -4.95 -7.28
C TYR A 122 -15.33 -4.40 -7.34
N VAL A 123 -16.23 -5.15 -7.99
CA VAL A 123 -17.67 -4.83 -8.06
C VAL A 123 -18.41 -5.80 -7.16
N ILE A 124 -18.94 -5.28 -6.04
CA ILE A 124 -19.73 -6.06 -5.10
C ILE A 124 -20.95 -5.23 -4.74
N SER A 125 -22.14 -5.74 -5.06
CA SER A 125 -23.40 -5.00 -4.88
C SER A 125 -23.74 -4.80 -3.41
N ASN A 126 -24.38 -3.66 -3.11
CA ASN A 126 -24.84 -3.34 -1.76
C ASN A 126 -26.17 -4.09 -1.49
N PRO A 127 -26.23 -5.03 -0.54
CA PRO A 127 -27.44 -5.77 -0.22
C PRO A 127 -28.51 -4.93 0.46
N SER A 128 -28.15 -3.78 1.05
CA SER A 128 -29.14 -2.89 1.68
C SER A 128 -30.00 -2.11 0.68
N VAL A 129 -29.61 -2.08 -0.60
CA VAL A 129 -30.34 -1.37 -1.67
C VAL A 129 -31.14 -2.33 -2.56
N SER A 130 -30.74 -3.60 -2.62
CA SER A 130 -31.32 -4.59 -3.54
C SER A 130 -31.98 -5.71 -2.75
N THR A 131 -33.29 -5.88 -2.92
CA THR A 131 -34.06 -7.00 -2.35
C THR A 131 -33.65 -8.37 -2.91
N THR A 132 -32.89 -8.40 -3.99
CA THR A 132 -32.42 -9.63 -4.67
C THR A 132 -31.00 -10.03 -4.29
N THR A 133 -30.28 -9.19 -3.57
CA THR A 133 -28.89 -9.47 -3.21
C THR A 133 -28.83 -10.19 -1.87
N ASP A 134 -28.38 -11.45 -1.92
CA ASP A 134 -28.13 -12.24 -0.70
C ASP A 134 -26.93 -11.67 0.05
N ILE A 135 -27.12 -11.35 1.32
CA ILE A 135 -26.08 -10.82 2.20
C ILE A 135 -24.90 -11.80 2.34
N ASN A 136 -25.18 -13.10 2.43
CA ASN A 136 -24.13 -14.12 2.55
C ASN A 136 -23.23 -14.14 1.32
N LYS A 137 -23.81 -13.99 0.13
CA LYS A 137 -23.06 -13.90 -1.12
C LYS A 137 -22.21 -12.63 -1.18
N THR A 138 -22.72 -11.53 -0.65
CA THR A 138 -21.95 -10.28 -0.56
C THR A 138 -20.77 -10.44 0.37
N ILE A 139 -20.95 -11.02 1.55
CA ILE A 139 -19.90 -11.24 2.53
C ILE A 139 -18.84 -12.17 1.99
N LEU A 140 -19.24 -13.25 1.33
CA LEU A 140 -18.29 -14.18 0.68
C LEU A 140 -17.38 -13.44 -0.31
N LYS A 141 -17.96 -12.63 -1.20
CA LYS A 141 -17.20 -11.83 -2.17
C LYS A 141 -16.31 -10.78 -1.50
N MET A 142 -16.77 -10.16 -0.41
CA MET A 142 -15.95 -9.22 0.36
C MET A 142 -14.76 -9.93 1.00
N THR A 143 -14.96 -11.10 1.57
CA THR A 143 -13.90 -11.92 2.16
C THR A 143 -12.88 -12.38 1.10
N GLU A 144 -13.35 -12.80 -0.08
CA GLU A 144 -12.48 -13.12 -1.21
C GLU A 144 -11.64 -11.91 -1.65
N MET A 145 -12.26 -10.73 -1.72
CA MET A 145 -11.56 -9.48 -2.04
C MET A 145 -10.49 -9.18 -0.98
N TYR A 146 -10.79 -9.28 0.30
CA TYR A 146 -9.84 -9.01 1.39
C TYR A 146 -8.65 -9.95 1.33
N ASN A 147 -8.89 -11.25 1.19
CA ASN A 147 -7.83 -12.25 1.04
C ASN A 147 -6.96 -11.97 -0.19
N SER A 148 -7.58 -11.65 -1.31
CA SER A 148 -6.87 -11.30 -2.54
C SER A 148 -6.01 -10.04 -2.39
N VAL A 149 -6.50 -9.04 -1.68
CA VAL A 149 -5.75 -7.78 -1.46
C VAL A 149 -4.56 -8.01 -0.54
N ILE A 150 -4.74 -8.74 0.56
CA ILE A 150 -3.66 -9.06 1.51
C ILE A 150 -2.57 -9.89 0.83
N SER A 151 -2.95 -10.97 0.14
CA SER A 151 -2.00 -11.89 -0.50
C SER A 151 -1.19 -11.24 -1.64
N ASN A 152 -1.77 -10.26 -2.32
CA ASN A 152 -1.10 -9.58 -3.44
C ASN A 152 -0.42 -8.25 -3.04
N HIS A 153 -0.50 -7.84 -1.77
CA HIS A 153 -0.02 -6.52 -1.35
C HIS A 153 1.48 -6.32 -1.57
N ASP A 154 2.30 -7.32 -1.25
CA ASP A 154 3.75 -7.25 -1.44
C ASP A 154 4.13 -7.15 -2.92
N THR A 155 3.44 -7.88 -3.80
CA THR A 155 3.64 -7.79 -5.25
C THR A 155 3.28 -6.41 -5.77
N TRP A 156 2.12 -5.89 -5.37
CA TRP A 156 1.68 -4.55 -5.72
C TRP A 156 2.66 -3.47 -5.21
N LYS A 157 3.23 -3.65 -4.01
CA LYS A 157 4.23 -2.74 -3.48
C LYS A 157 5.53 -2.76 -4.29
N LYS A 158 6.00 -3.95 -4.68
CA LYS A 158 7.18 -4.09 -5.55
C LYS A 158 6.99 -3.38 -6.89
N GLU A 159 5.82 -3.55 -7.52
CA GLU A 159 5.50 -2.85 -8.78
C GLU A 159 5.49 -1.32 -8.61
N ARG A 160 4.94 -0.82 -7.51
CA ARG A 160 4.95 0.62 -7.22
C ARG A 160 6.35 1.17 -7.00
N ILE A 161 7.21 0.43 -6.32
CA ILE A 161 8.63 0.78 -6.14
C ILE A 161 9.31 0.88 -7.52
N LYS A 162 9.13 -0.13 -8.37
CA LYS A 162 9.64 -0.12 -9.75
C LYS A 162 9.19 1.11 -10.53
N ASN A 163 7.89 1.40 -10.51
CA ASN A 163 7.32 2.56 -11.20
C ASN A 163 7.85 3.90 -10.65
N LYS A 164 8.05 4.02 -9.33
CA LYS A 164 8.65 5.21 -8.73
C LYS A 164 10.06 5.44 -9.23
N ILE A 165 10.87 4.38 -9.31
CA ILE A 165 12.24 4.47 -9.81
C ILE A 165 12.23 4.84 -11.29
N LYS A 166 11.43 4.19 -12.12
CA LYS A 166 11.33 4.46 -13.56
C LYS A 166 10.98 5.92 -13.89
N VAL A 167 10.19 6.58 -13.04
CA VAL A 167 9.86 8.01 -13.20
C VAL A 167 11.07 8.91 -12.91
N LEU A 168 11.93 8.54 -11.97
CA LEU A 168 13.09 9.35 -11.53
C LEU A 168 14.38 8.97 -12.26
N TYR A 169 14.42 7.76 -12.78
CA TYR A 169 15.57 7.15 -13.42
C TYR A 169 15.08 6.18 -14.50
N SER A 170 15.25 6.57 -15.76
CA SER A 170 14.65 5.86 -16.90
C SER A 170 15.42 4.60 -17.34
N LYS A 171 16.64 4.38 -16.83
CA LYS A 171 17.44 3.20 -17.16
C LYS A 171 16.95 1.99 -16.36
N GLU A 172 16.88 0.84 -17.01
CA GLU A 172 16.63 -0.46 -16.36
C GLU A 172 17.95 -1.21 -16.25
N ASP A 173 18.74 -0.89 -15.24
CA ASP A 173 20.08 -1.38 -14.99
C ASP A 173 20.29 -1.83 -13.53
N ASN A 174 21.52 -2.18 -13.16
CA ASN A 174 21.88 -2.61 -11.82
C ASN A 174 21.58 -1.54 -10.76
N ILE A 175 21.74 -0.25 -11.08
CA ILE A 175 21.43 0.86 -10.17
C ILE A 175 19.94 0.86 -9.82
N SER A 176 19.08 0.78 -10.85
CA SER A 176 17.64 0.74 -10.65
C SER A 176 17.19 -0.49 -9.85
N ALA A 177 17.82 -1.64 -10.10
CA ALA A 177 17.54 -2.89 -9.40
C ALA A 177 17.95 -2.82 -7.92
N ILE A 178 19.16 -2.34 -7.60
CA ILE A 178 19.67 -2.20 -6.22
C ILE A 178 18.84 -1.15 -5.46
N CYS A 179 18.53 0.00 -6.06
CA CYS A 179 17.67 1.01 -5.42
C CYS A 179 16.25 0.48 -5.16
N SER A 180 15.74 -0.42 -6.02
CA SER A 180 14.46 -1.11 -5.78
C SER A 180 14.54 -1.99 -4.53
N ARG A 181 15.67 -2.68 -4.31
CA ARG A 181 15.90 -3.49 -3.10
C ARG A 181 15.96 -2.61 -1.85
N PHE A 182 16.65 -1.47 -1.88
CA PHE A 182 16.68 -0.54 -0.74
C PHE A 182 15.28 -0.06 -0.35
N LEU A 183 14.46 0.35 -1.33
CA LEU A 183 13.08 0.75 -1.06
C LEU A 183 12.22 -0.42 -0.56
N TYR A 184 12.46 -1.64 -1.03
CA TYR A 184 11.74 -2.82 -0.54
C TYR A 184 12.14 -3.18 0.90
N ILE A 185 13.43 -3.08 1.26
CA ILE A 185 13.88 -3.28 2.64
C ILE A 185 13.28 -2.20 3.57
N ARG A 186 13.19 -0.94 3.11
CA ARG A 186 12.49 0.12 3.86
C ARG A 186 11.01 -0.22 4.09
N TYR A 187 10.35 -0.78 3.10
CA TYR A 187 8.99 -1.27 3.23
C TYR A 187 8.87 -2.40 4.27
N LEU A 188 9.78 -3.38 4.25
CA LEU A 188 9.80 -4.47 5.25
C LEU A 188 10.08 -3.94 6.66
N LEU A 189 11.00 -2.97 6.82
CA LEU A 189 11.24 -2.30 8.07
C LEU A 189 9.97 -1.66 8.64
N ASN A 190 9.19 -0.97 7.81
CA ASN A 190 7.92 -0.37 8.19
C ASN A 190 6.86 -1.42 8.57
N LYS A 191 6.90 -2.61 7.96
CA LYS A 191 6.09 -3.78 8.39
C LYS A 191 6.55 -4.38 9.72
N GLY A 192 7.72 -4.00 10.21
CA GLY A 192 8.26 -4.41 11.50
C GLY A 192 9.22 -5.59 11.46
N TYR A 193 9.61 -6.11 10.30
CA TYR A 193 10.56 -7.21 10.16
C TYR A 193 11.36 -7.13 8.87
N ILE A 194 12.58 -7.65 8.89
CA ILE A 194 13.45 -7.77 7.70
C ILE A 194 14.06 -9.18 7.70
N PRO A 195 13.74 -10.04 6.72
CA PRO A 195 14.39 -11.34 6.57
C PRO A 195 15.89 -11.14 6.30
N ILE A 196 16.76 -11.85 7.02
CA ILE A 196 18.22 -11.77 6.84
C ILE A 196 18.64 -12.09 5.41
N GLU A 197 17.96 -13.01 4.75
CA GLU A 197 18.25 -13.39 3.37
C GLU A 197 18.04 -12.21 2.39
N THR A 198 17.07 -11.32 2.65
CA THR A 198 16.88 -10.12 1.83
C THR A 198 18.09 -9.18 1.90
N LEU A 199 18.75 -9.09 3.07
CA LEU A 199 19.97 -8.29 3.23
C LEU A 199 21.15 -8.96 2.50
N LYS A 200 21.32 -10.27 2.68
CA LYS A 200 22.39 -11.05 2.01
C LYS A 200 22.27 -10.99 0.49
N ASP A 201 21.04 -11.20 -0.04
CA ASP A 201 20.78 -11.09 -1.48
C ASP A 201 21.14 -9.70 -2.02
N THR A 202 20.79 -8.66 -1.26
CA THR A 202 21.09 -7.29 -1.67
C THR A 202 22.58 -7.00 -1.62
N ALA A 203 23.29 -7.45 -0.58
CA ALA A 203 24.74 -7.34 -0.47
C ALA A 203 25.44 -8.11 -1.61
N SER A 204 24.99 -9.33 -1.90
CA SER A 204 25.48 -10.12 -3.03
C SER A 204 25.29 -9.39 -4.37
N MET A 205 24.11 -8.78 -4.60
CA MET A 205 23.92 -7.96 -5.80
C MET A 205 24.92 -6.81 -5.90
N MET A 206 25.18 -6.11 -4.80
CA MET A 206 26.11 -4.98 -4.77
C MET A 206 27.55 -5.41 -5.04
N THR A 207 27.96 -6.59 -4.58
CA THR A 207 29.32 -7.10 -4.78
C THR A 207 29.56 -7.75 -6.14
N THR A 208 28.52 -8.29 -6.78
CA THR A 208 28.64 -9.03 -8.04
C THR A 208 28.33 -8.21 -9.28
N HIS A 209 27.62 -7.08 -9.14
CA HIS A 209 27.19 -6.27 -10.26
C HIS A 209 27.99 -4.95 -10.30
N GLN A 210 28.45 -4.59 -11.49
CA GLN A 210 29.08 -3.29 -11.70
C GLN A 210 28.02 -2.19 -11.78
N TYR A 211 28.29 -1.07 -11.15
CA TYR A 211 27.46 0.14 -11.20
C TYR A 211 28.32 1.39 -10.96
N ASP A 212 27.84 2.52 -11.45
CA ASP A 212 28.43 3.83 -11.21
C ASP A 212 27.94 4.35 -9.84
N GLU A 213 28.88 4.53 -8.90
CA GLU A 213 28.60 4.96 -7.53
C GLU A 213 28.03 6.37 -7.47
N ASP A 214 28.56 7.28 -8.29
CA ASP A 214 28.07 8.67 -8.34
C ASP A 214 26.64 8.76 -8.89
N GLU A 215 26.31 7.94 -9.88
CA GLU A 215 24.97 7.88 -10.46
C GLU A 215 24.00 7.25 -9.45
N MET A 216 24.42 6.22 -8.71
CA MET A 216 23.61 5.61 -7.66
C MET A 216 23.39 6.57 -6.51
N GLU A 217 24.40 7.29 -6.04
CA GLU A 217 24.23 8.31 -4.99
C GLU A 217 23.22 9.39 -5.39
N LYS A 218 23.32 9.87 -6.65
CA LYS A 218 22.34 10.85 -7.18
C LYS A 218 20.92 10.31 -7.15
N LEU A 219 20.71 9.03 -7.49
CA LEU A 219 19.40 8.41 -7.45
C LEU A 219 18.90 8.24 -6.01
N ILE A 220 19.75 7.80 -5.09
CA ILE A 220 19.45 7.67 -3.66
C ILE A 220 18.96 9.01 -3.08
N LYS A 221 19.63 10.12 -3.42
CA LYS A 221 19.22 11.48 -3.02
C LYS A 221 17.87 11.88 -3.63
N LYS A 222 17.64 11.62 -4.93
CA LYS A 222 16.34 11.90 -5.59
C LYS A 222 15.19 11.06 -5.00
N LEU A 223 15.48 9.86 -4.51
CA LEU A 223 14.50 8.99 -3.87
C LEU A 223 14.20 9.40 -2.42
N GLU A 224 14.97 10.35 -1.85
CA GLU A 224 14.87 10.82 -0.45
C GLU A 224 15.07 9.66 0.55
N ILE A 225 16.08 8.83 0.31
CA ILE A 225 16.41 7.67 1.14
C ILE A 225 17.86 7.65 1.59
N TYR A 226 18.60 8.75 1.50
CA TYR A 226 20.03 8.80 1.78
C TYR A 226 20.35 8.31 3.20
N ASP A 227 19.74 8.87 4.23
CA ASP A 227 19.98 8.50 5.63
C ASP A 227 19.61 7.04 5.91
N PHE A 228 18.52 6.56 5.28
CA PHE A 228 18.11 5.18 5.38
C PHE A 228 19.14 4.23 4.76
N VAL A 229 19.62 4.54 3.56
CA VAL A 229 20.62 3.71 2.86
C VAL A 229 21.94 3.73 3.61
N SER A 230 22.40 4.87 4.10
CA SER A 230 23.62 4.99 4.92
C SER A 230 23.56 4.09 6.17
N SER A 231 22.43 4.09 6.87
CA SER A 231 22.20 3.20 8.02
C SER A 231 22.09 1.73 7.64
N LEU A 232 21.45 1.44 6.49
CA LEU A 232 21.28 0.09 5.96
C LEU A 232 22.63 -0.52 5.56
N LEU A 233 23.50 0.26 4.93
CA LEU A 233 24.86 -0.20 4.53
C LEU A 233 25.68 -0.61 5.73
N TYR A 234 25.61 0.13 6.86
CA TYR A 234 26.23 -0.28 8.10
C TYR A 234 25.71 -1.65 8.57
N VAL A 235 24.39 -1.84 8.55
CA VAL A 235 23.79 -3.13 8.94
C VAL A 235 24.16 -4.26 7.99
N MET A 236 24.25 -3.99 6.70
CA MET A 236 24.68 -4.98 5.70
C MET A 236 26.16 -5.33 5.86
N HIS A 237 27.01 -4.40 6.28
CA HIS A 237 28.39 -4.68 6.65
C HIS A 237 28.43 -5.66 7.83
N GLU A 238 27.70 -5.39 8.90
CA GLU A 238 27.69 -6.20 10.14
C GLU A 238 27.03 -7.59 9.97
N LYS A 239 26.01 -7.72 9.11
CA LYS A 239 25.14 -8.91 9.06
C LYS A 239 25.14 -9.66 7.74
N ALA A 240 25.65 -9.05 6.66
CA ALA A 240 25.62 -9.59 5.32
C ALA A 240 27.00 -9.55 4.62
N ASN A 241 28.07 -9.27 5.35
CA ASN A 241 29.45 -9.23 4.88
C ASN A 241 29.69 -8.26 3.69
N LEU A 242 28.94 -7.17 3.60
CA LEU A 242 29.16 -6.13 2.61
C LEU A 242 30.43 -5.35 2.99
N THR A 243 31.40 -5.29 2.09
CA THR A 243 32.66 -4.53 2.33
C THR A 243 32.53 -3.09 1.84
N GLU A 244 33.30 -2.17 2.46
CA GLU A 244 33.23 -0.73 2.16
C GLU A 244 33.48 -0.39 0.69
N GLY A 245 34.33 -1.14 -0.01
CA GLY A 245 34.61 -0.94 -1.42
C GLY A 245 33.44 -1.14 -2.38
N PHE A 246 32.28 -1.60 -1.88
CA PHE A 246 31.05 -1.75 -2.66
C PHE A 246 29.91 -0.86 -2.13
N MET A 247 30.24 0.18 -1.35
CA MET A 247 29.25 1.09 -0.79
C MET A 247 29.21 2.39 -1.59
N PRO A 248 28.09 2.74 -2.25
CA PRO A 248 27.99 3.94 -3.08
C PRO A 248 27.95 5.24 -2.27
N ILE A 249 27.74 5.14 -0.95
CA ILE A 249 27.73 6.24 0.01
C ILE A 249 28.32 5.77 1.35
N GLN A 250 28.73 6.72 2.17
CA GLN A 250 29.26 6.42 3.49
C GLN A 250 28.22 5.73 4.38
N SER A 251 28.61 4.63 5.02
CA SER A 251 27.78 3.93 6.01
C SER A 251 27.74 4.70 7.34
N ALA A 252 26.64 4.60 8.07
CA ALA A 252 26.45 5.28 9.35
C ALA A 252 25.90 4.35 10.43
N ASN A 253 26.64 4.29 11.56
CA ASN A 253 26.15 3.68 12.79
C ASN A 253 25.37 4.73 13.60
N ASN A 254 24.04 4.60 13.62
CA ASN A 254 23.15 5.55 14.28
C ASN A 254 21.89 4.83 14.82
N ARG A 255 20.97 5.60 15.43
CA ARG A 255 19.71 5.05 15.96
C ARG A 255 18.87 4.30 14.93
N LEU A 256 18.95 4.67 13.66
CA LEU A 256 18.19 4.00 12.59
C LEU A 256 18.83 2.64 12.28
N SER A 257 20.17 2.54 12.25
CA SER A 257 20.85 1.25 12.09
C SER A 257 20.55 0.29 13.22
N GLU A 258 20.48 0.77 14.47
CA GLU A 258 20.02 -0.05 15.60
C GLU A 258 18.57 -0.53 15.42
N THR A 259 17.70 0.36 14.95
CA THR A 259 16.31 -0.01 14.66
C THR A 259 16.23 -1.09 13.58
N ILE A 260 17.03 -0.99 12.53
CA ILE A 260 17.09 -1.99 11.44
C ILE A 260 17.60 -3.33 12.01
N LEU A 261 18.68 -3.32 12.80
CA LEU A 261 19.23 -4.53 13.44
C LEU A 261 18.20 -5.27 14.28
N ASN A 262 17.41 -4.53 15.08
CA ASN A 262 16.39 -5.09 15.95
C ASN A 262 15.16 -5.67 15.21
N ARG A 263 15.06 -5.44 13.91
CA ARG A 263 13.95 -5.94 13.07
C ARG A 263 14.37 -7.09 12.15
N ILE A 264 15.63 -7.51 12.22
CA ILE A 264 16.12 -8.66 11.46
C ILE A 264 15.57 -9.94 12.08
N ILE A 265 14.97 -10.77 11.22
CA ILE A 265 14.52 -12.12 11.57
C ILE A 265 15.33 -13.15 10.78
N GLN A 266 15.67 -14.25 11.44
CA GLN A 266 16.18 -15.43 10.76
C GLN A 266 14.98 -16.19 10.17
N SER A 267 15.01 -16.46 8.90
CA SER A 267 13.96 -17.24 8.20
C SER A 267 14.14 -18.73 8.49
#